data_f266c95d1f062351c3907ccc066a916b
#
_entry.id   f266c95d1f062351c3907ccc066a916b
#
_cell.length_a   1.000
_cell.length_b   1.000
_cell.length_c   1.000
_cell.angle_alpha   90.00
_cell.angle_beta   90.00
_cell.angle_gamma   90.00
#
_symmetry.space_group_name_H-M   'P 1'
#
loop_
_entity.id
_entity.type
_entity.pdbx_description
1 polymer ?
#
loop_
_entity_poly.entity_id
_entity_poly.type
_entity_poly.pdbx_seq_one_letter_code
_entity_poly.pdbx_strand_id
1 'polypeptide(L)'
;MKKENDLFLLKEYLSDINIDNVEEKALGNYENAVLVCLDAVLSINRKYYTFVVPRITYFQNKYPDIMTLEDLSKLIESVGIDEFKDCWNYNHPDRVRMLYNLCNRFIEIANLYKCRNELLSLRRWASQSSIKDYNDFNVAGIGFTTFQYIRMLLGANTVKPDVHIKNKISEIVGRKVNDKYAVELFEIACNELKLNVADVEHYIWKKEAKNSKNFNMIWKNNQWIEIWNDYN
;
A
#
# COMPACT_ATOMS: atom_id res chain seq x y z
N MET A 1 5.38 -9.63 -30.08
CA MET A 1 4.72 -8.52 -30.82
C MET A 1 3.85 -7.62 -29.92
N LYS A 2 2.67 -8.03 -29.39
CA LYS A 2 1.79 -7.09 -28.66
C LYS A 2 2.38 -6.60 -27.33
N LYS A 3 2.94 -7.49 -26.51
CA LYS A 3 3.57 -7.13 -25.22
C LYS A 3 4.84 -6.31 -25.43
N GLU A 4 5.59 -6.54 -26.44
CA GLU A 4 6.80 -5.78 -26.81
C GLU A 4 6.45 -4.34 -27.22
N ASN A 5 5.39 -4.16 -28.01
CA ASN A 5 4.91 -2.82 -28.38
C ASN A 5 4.38 -2.05 -27.16
N ASP A 6 3.59 -2.70 -26.31
CA ASP A 6 3.10 -2.09 -25.07
C ASP A 6 4.26 -1.68 -24.14
N LEU A 7 5.28 -2.54 -24.05
CA LEU A 7 6.49 -2.25 -23.26
C LEU A 7 7.27 -1.07 -23.83
N PHE A 8 7.43 -1.02 -25.15
CA PHE A 8 8.09 0.10 -25.84
C PHE A 8 7.37 1.42 -25.53
N LEU A 9 6.04 1.49 -25.72
CA LEU A 9 5.24 2.69 -25.46
C LEU A 9 5.34 3.14 -23.98
N LEU A 10 5.28 2.18 -23.05
CA LEU A 10 5.38 2.50 -21.64
C LEU A 10 6.78 3.01 -21.28
N LYS A 11 7.84 2.44 -21.85
CA LYS A 11 9.23 2.91 -21.64
C LYS A 11 9.45 4.31 -22.21
N GLU A 12 8.93 4.64 -23.38
CA GLU A 12 8.97 6.00 -23.90
C GLU A 12 8.35 6.98 -22.90
N TYR A 13 7.12 6.71 -22.45
CA TYR A 13 6.44 7.55 -21.45
C TYR A 13 7.25 7.70 -20.15
N LEU A 14 7.81 6.59 -19.62
CA LEU A 14 8.57 6.61 -18.37
C LEU A 14 9.93 7.32 -18.50
N SER A 15 10.55 7.29 -19.67
CA SER A 15 11.82 7.99 -19.93
C SER A 15 11.68 9.52 -19.89
N ASP A 16 10.47 10.03 -20.17
CA ASP A 16 10.17 11.47 -20.13
C ASP A 16 9.82 11.97 -18.71
N ILE A 17 9.72 11.05 -17.74
CA ILE A 17 9.42 11.42 -16.34
C ILE A 17 10.69 11.93 -15.67
N ASN A 18 10.69 13.20 -15.25
CA ASN A 18 11.73 13.71 -14.37
C ASN A 18 11.49 13.26 -12.92
N ILE A 19 12.19 12.18 -12.52
CA ILE A 19 12.04 11.54 -11.20
C ILE A 19 12.81 12.30 -10.11
N ASP A 20 13.76 13.16 -10.46
CA ASP A 20 14.54 13.96 -9.49
C ASP A 20 13.67 14.89 -8.63
N ASN A 21 12.44 15.16 -9.06
CA ASN A 21 11.44 15.92 -8.33
C ASN A 21 10.45 15.06 -7.54
N VAL A 22 10.69 13.76 -7.41
CA VAL A 22 9.84 12.89 -6.56
C VAL A 22 10.25 13.09 -5.12
N GLU A 23 9.45 13.87 -4.39
CA GLU A 23 9.60 13.99 -2.93
C GLU A 23 9.66 12.59 -2.30
N GLU A 24 10.54 12.44 -1.29
CA GLU A 24 10.71 11.19 -0.54
C GLU A 24 9.37 10.54 -0.20
N LYS A 25 9.29 9.24 -0.40
CA LYS A 25 8.11 8.43 -0.12
C LYS A 25 7.51 8.73 1.24
N ALA A 26 6.34 9.33 1.25
CA ALA A 26 5.49 9.36 2.45
C ALA A 26 4.81 7.99 2.72
N LEU A 27 4.83 7.06 1.75
CA LEU A 27 4.17 5.76 1.82
C LEU A 27 5.15 4.66 2.25
N GLY A 28 4.81 3.91 3.29
CA GLY A 28 5.45 2.64 3.60
C GLY A 28 6.63 2.65 4.57
N ASN A 29 6.89 3.77 5.25
CA ASN A 29 7.92 3.81 6.30
C ASN A 29 7.36 3.52 7.70
N TYR A 30 6.32 2.70 7.81
CA TYR A 30 5.81 2.27 9.10
C TYR A 30 6.87 1.51 9.90
N GLU A 31 6.94 1.78 11.20
CA GLU A 31 7.89 1.15 12.12
C GLU A 31 7.32 -0.09 12.82
N ASN A 32 6.01 -0.35 12.64
CA ASN A 32 5.38 -1.57 13.14
C ASN A 32 4.39 -2.15 12.12
N ALA A 33 4.12 -3.46 12.26
CA ALA A 33 3.27 -4.21 11.34
C ALA A 33 1.76 -3.91 11.52
N VAL A 34 1.36 -3.41 12.68
CA VAL A 34 -0.03 -3.03 12.98
C VAL A 34 -0.51 -1.94 12.03
N LEU A 35 0.33 -0.91 11.83
CA LEU A 35 -0.01 0.21 10.95
C LEU A 35 -0.09 -0.21 9.49
N VAL A 36 0.74 -1.17 9.07
CA VAL A 36 0.65 -1.77 7.72
C VAL A 36 -0.70 -2.47 7.54
N CYS A 37 -1.16 -3.25 8.54
CA CYS A 37 -2.48 -3.90 8.50
C CYS A 37 -3.62 -2.88 8.39
N LEU A 38 -3.59 -1.85 9.23
CA LEU A 38 -4.61 -0.79 9.24
C LEU A 38 -4.65 -0.05 7.91
N ASP A 39 -3.50 0.39 7.40
CA ASP A 39 -3.42 1.10 6.11
C ASP A 39 -3.94 0.23 4.97
N ALA A 40 -3.48 -1.00 4.86
CA ALA A 40 -3.89 -1.91 3.80
C ALA A 40 -5.41 -2.08 3.74
N VAL A 41 -6.07 -2.26 4.90
CA VAL A 41 -7.52 -2.49 4.96
C VAL A 41 -8.31 -1.20 4.80
N LEU A 42 -7.88 -0.11 5.43
CA LEU A 42 -8.54 1.19 5.33
C LEU A 42 -8.46 1.80 3.93
N SER A 43 -7.39 1.53 3.19
CA SER A 43 -7.16 2.09 1.85
C SER A 43 -8.07 1.51 0.76
N ILE A 44 -8.77 0.40 1.02
CA ILE A 44 -9.58 -0.25 0.00
C ILE A 44 -10.77 0.64 -0.40
N ASN A 45 -10.74 1.19 -1.62
CA ASN A 45 -11.76 2.09 -2.19
C ASN A 45 -12.02 3.33 -1.32
N ARG A 46 -10.98 3.93 -0.74
CA ARG A 46 -11.07 5.13 0.09
C ARG A 46 -10.04 6.18 -0.32
N LYS A 47 -10.36 7.44 -0.06
CA LYS A 47 -9.44 8.57 -0.23
C LYS A 47 -8.36 8.50 0.85
N TYR A 48 -7.09 8.51 0.44
CA TYR A 48 -5.99 8.26 1.36
C TYR A 48 -5.91 9.33 2.47
N TYR A 49 -5.68 10.58 2.11
CA TYR A 49 -5.43 11.66 3.08
C TYR A 49 -6.65 12.06 3.92
N THR A 50 -7.85 11.97 3.38
CA THR A 50 -9.08 12.42 4.07
C THR A 50 -9.82 11.29 4.79
N PHE A 51 -9.44 10.03 4.55
CA PHE A 51 -10.11 8.91 5.19
C PHE A 51 -9.13 7.98 5.92
N VAL A 52 -8.07 7.52 5.26
CA VAL A 52 -7.13 6.52 5.80
C VAL A 52 -6.27 7.14 6.90
N VAL A 53 -5.55 8.21 6.56
CA VAL A 53 -4.62 8.87 7.48
C VAL A 53 -5.28 9.29 8.80
N PRO A 54 -6.44 9.98 8.83
CA PRO A 54 -7.08 10.36 10.09
C PRO A 54 -7.44 9.17 10.98
N ARG A 55 -7.78 8.01 10.40
CA ARG A 55 -8.12 6.80 11.16
C ARG A 55 -6.91 6.09 11.73
N ILE A 56 -5.82 6.04 10.98
CA ILE A 56 -4.54 5.53 11.50
C ILE A 56 -4.07 6.41 12.66
N THR A 57 -4.09 7.71 12.50
CA THR A 57 -3.71 8.67 13.55
C THR A 57 -4.62 8.53 14.77
N TYR A 58 -5.93 8.40 14.56
CA TYR A 58 -6.88 8.18 15.66
C TYR A 58 -6.56 6.89 16.42
N PHE A 59 -6.31 5.79 15.71
CA PHE A 59 -5.96 4.51 16.32
C PHE A 59 -4.67 4.61 17.13
N GLN A 60 -3.60 5.18 16.56
CA GLN A 60 -2.32 5.35 17.24
C GLN A 60 -2.43 6.19 18.52
N ASN A 61 -3.20 7.28 18.48
CA ASN A 61 -3.39 8.13 19.64
C ASN A 61 -4.22 7.45 20.74
N LYS A 62 -5.18 6.62 20.36
CA LYS A 62 -6.07 5.92 21.29
C LYS A 62 -5.43 4.67 21.89
N TYR A 63 -4.56 3.99 21.11
CA TYR A 63 -3.93 2.72 21.47
C TYR A 63 -2.42 2.76 21.21
N PRO A 64 -1.66 3.64 21.90
CA PRO A 64 -0.21 3.79 21.66
C PRO A 64 0.58 2.53 22.00
N ASP A 65 0.04 1.68 22.87
CA ASP A 65 0.68 0.44 23.34
C ASP A 65 0.42 -0.77 22.43
N ILE A 66 -0.47 -0.65 21.45
CA ILE A 66 -0.74 -1.72 20.46
C ILE A 66 0.30 -1.66 19.35
N MET A 67 1.43 -2.32 19.58
CA MET A 67 2.61 -2.26 18.71
C MET A 67 2.90 -3.57 17.97
N THR A 68 2.32 -4.69 18.41
CA THR A 68 2.49 -6.00 17.79
C THR A 68 1.20 -6.52 17.16
N LEU A 69 1.34 -7.44 16.21
CA LEU A 69 0.20 -8.10 15.57
C LEU A 69 -0.61 -8.92 16.58
N GLU A 70 0.05 -9.52 17.57
CA GLU A 70 -0.64 -10.23 18.64
C GLU A 70 -1.49 -9.29 19.51
N ASP A 71 -0.99 -8.09 19.83
CA ASP A 71 -1.74 -7.10 20.60
C ASP A 71 -2.97 -6.63 19.81
N LEU A 72 -2.82 -6.39 18.49
CA LEU A 72 -3.94 -6.05 17.63
C LEU A 72 -4.99 -7.17 17.57
N SER A 73 -4.54 -8.43 17.40
CA SER A 73 -5.43 -9.58 17.38
C SER A 73 -6.22 -9.70 18.69
N LYS A 74 -5.55 -9.63 19.84
CA LYS A 74 -6.17 -9.65 21.17
C LYS A 74 -7.14 -8.48 21.40
N LEU A 75 -6.80 -7.28 20.92
CA LEU A 75 -7.70 -6.14 20.99
C LEU A 75 -8.99 -6.39 20.21
N ILE A 76 -8.89 -6.90 18.97
CA ILE A 76 -10.07 -7.23 18.15
C ILE A 76 -10.92 -8.31 18.82
N GLU A 77 -10.30 -9.35 19.37
CA GLU A 77 -10.99 -10.43 20.07
C GLU A 77 -11.70 -9.95 21.34
N SER A 78 -11.05 -9.10 22.14
CA SER A 78 -11.58 -8.59 23.40
C SER A 78 -12.73 -7.61 23.23
N VAL A 79 -12.64 -6.73 22.21
CA VAL A 79 -13.66 -5.70 21.92
C VAL A 79 -14.82 -6.29 21.10
N GLY A 80 -14.51 -7.25 20.23
CA GLY A 80 -15.47 -7.83 19.28
C GLY A 80 -15.56 -7.04 17.97
N ILE A 81 -15.94 -7.77 16.91
CA ILE A 81 -15.97 -7.26 15.53
C ILE A 81 -16.86 -6.02 15.38
N ASP A 82 -18.04 -6.05 15.99
CA ASP A 82 -19.04 -5.00 15.81
C ASP A 82 -18.68 -3.70 16.59
N GLU A 83 -18.02 -3.86 17.74
CA GLU A 83 -17.64 -2.74 18.61
C GLU A 83 -16.26 -2.15 18.24
N PHE A 84 -15.44 -2.84 17.43
CA PHE A 84 -14.15 -2.34 16.99
C PHE A 84 -14.26 -1.03 16.17
N LYS A 85 -15.47 -0.69 15.69
CA LYS A 85 -15.77 0.62 15.06
C LYS A 85 -15.26 1.80 15.86
N ASP A 86 -15.31 1.72 17.19
CA ASP A 86 -14.87 2.79 18.10
C ASP A 86 -13.35 2.82 18.29
N CYS A 87 -12.66 1.72 17.92
CA CYS A 87 -11.19 1.65 17.99
C CYS A 87 -10.52 2.41 16.86
N TRP A 88 -11.09 2.41 15.67
CA TRP A 88 -10.51 3.05 14.48
C TRP A 88 -11.43 4.11 13.83
N ASN A 89 -12.50 4.51 14.50
CA ASN A 89 -13.47 5.50 14.02
C ASN A 89 -14.05 5.14 12.62
N TYR A 90 -14.45 3.86 12.45
CA TYR A 90 -15.01 3.40 11.18
C TYR A 90 -15.98 2.23 11.37
N ASN A 91 -17.26 2.49 11.11
CA ASN A 91 -18.33 1.47 11.26
C ASN A 91 -18.41 0.58 10.00
N HIS A 92 -17.66 -0.52 10.00
CA HIS A 92 -17.65 -1.48 8.90
C HIS A 92 -17.16 -2.87 9.38
N PRO A 93 -18.06 -3.72 9.91
CA PRO A 93 -17.70 -5.02 10.49
C PRO A 93 -16.89 -5.93 9.54
N ASP A 94 -17.25 -5.96 8.24
CA ASP A 94 -16.50 -6.78 7.27
C ASP A 94 -15.04 -6.32 7.10
N ARG A 95 -14.75 -5.03 7.28
CA ARG A 95 -13.38 -4.54 7.28
C ARG A 95 -12.64 -4.95 8.55
N VAL A 96 -13.32 -5.03 9.67
CA VAL A 96 -12.74 -5.55 10.92
C VAL A 96 -12.40 -7.03 10.77
N ARG A 97 -13.30 -7.84 10.20
CA ARG A 97 -13.01 -9.25 9.88
C ARG A 97 -11.81 -9.39 8.96
N MET A 98 -11.73 -8.53 7.95
CA MET A 98 -10.60 -8.50 7.02
C MET A 98 -9.29 -8.12 7.73
N LEU A 99 -9.33 -7.12 8.61
CA LEU A 99 -8.19 -6.71 9.43
C LEU A 99 -7.70 -7.84 10.32
N TYR A 100 -8.63 -8.52 10.99
CA TYR A 100 -8.33 -9.68 11.84
C TYR A 100 -7.69 -10.83 11.05
N ASN A 101 -8.26 -11.17 9.88
CA ASN A 101 -7.71 -12.22 9.02
C ASN A 101 -6.31 -11.85 8.48
N LEU A 102 -6.10 -10.59 8.10
CA LEU A 102 -4.81 -10.10 7.64
C LEU A 102 -3.77 -10.13 8.77
N CYS A 103 -4.17 -9.71 9.97
CA CYS A 103 -3.33 -9.75 11.16
C CYS A 103 -2.84 -11.17 11.45
N ASN A 104 -3.75 -12.15 11.48
CA ASN A 104 -3.41 -13.56 11.72
C ASN A 104 -2.51 -14.12 10.60
N ARG A 105 -2.78 -13.78 9.33
CA ARG A 105 -1.93 -14.18 8.22
C ARG A 105 -0.52 -13.61 8.35
N PHE A 106 -0.38 -12.38 8.81
CA PHE A 106 0.91 -11.76 9.06
C PHE A 106 1.67 -12.42 10.21
N ILE A 107 0.98 -12.82 11.29
CA ILE A 107 1.57 -13.61 12.37
C ILE A 107 2.14 -14.93 11.84
N GLU A 108 1.37 -15.66 11.01
CA GLU A 108 1.85 -16.89 10.36
C GLU A 108 3.11 -16.65 9.53
N ILE A 109 3.10 -15.63 8.67
CA ILE A 109 4.24 -15.26 7.84
C ILE A 109 5.44 -14.88 8.70
N ALA A 110 5.25 -14.05 9.74
CA ALA A 110 6.33 -13.64 10.64
C ALA A 110 6.98 -14.84 11.32
N ASN A 111 6.18 -15.81 11.75
CA ASN A 111 6.64 -17.07 12.35
C ASN A 111 7.39 -17.98 11.38
N LEU A 112 7.13 -17.92 10.09
CA LEU A 112 7.89 -18.65 9.06
C LEU A 112 9.27 -18.03 8.83
N TYR A 113 9.32 -16.69 8.72
CA TYR A 113 10.55 -15.98 8.37
C TYR A 113 11.49 -15.73 9.54
N LYS A 114 10.98 -15.69 10.78
CA LYS A 114 11.73 -15.66 12.07
C LYS A 114 12.86 -14.62 12.10
N CYS A 115 12.63 -13.41 11.62
CA CYS A 115 13.57 -12.31 11.76
C CYS A 115 13.51 -11.72 13.19
N ARG A 116 14.33 -10.69 13.45
CA ARG A 116 14.43 -10.03 14.76
C ARG A 116 13.08 -9.50 15.29
N ASN A 117 12.18 -9.08 14.42
CA ASN A 117 10.83 -8.67 14.76
C ASN A 117 9.86 -8.97 13.60
N GLU A 118 8.56 -8.85 13.86
CA GLU A 118 7.47 -9.12 12.91
C GLU A 118 7.63 -8.33 11.61
N LEU A 119 7.85 -7.01 11.70
CA LEU A 119 7.96 -6.13 10.54
C LEU A 119 9.13 -6.53 9.63
N LEU A 120 10.28 -6.89 10.19
CA LEU A 120 11.41 -7.38 9.39
C LEU A 120 11.11 -8.71 8.72
N SER A 121 10.39 -9.61 9.39
CA SER A 121 9.93 -10.86 8.79
C SER A 121 9.00 -10.62 7.61
N LEU A 122 8.04 -9.71 7.76
CA LEU A 122 7.10 -9.33 6.71
C LEU A 122 7.79 -8.60 5.55
N ARG A 123 8.74 -7.71 5.81
CA ARG A 123 9.56 -7.07 4.78
C ARG A 123 10.37 -8.08 3.98
N ARG A 124 10.96 -9.06 4.64
CA ARG A 124 11.68 -10.14 3.97
C ARG A 124 10.73 -10.97 3.11
N TRP A 125 9.56 -11.34 3.63
CA TRP A 125 8.53 -12.01 2.84
C TRP A 125 8.13 -11.17 1.61
N ALA A 126 7.82 -9.89 1.79
CA ALA A 126 7.40 -9.02 0.70
C ALA A 126 8.45 -8.87 -0.40
N SER A 127 9.74 -8.81 -0.03
CA SER A 127 10.85 -8.71 -0.99
C SER A 127 11.08 -10.00 -1.79
N GLN A 128 10.72 -11.16 -1.24
CA GLN A 128 10.85 -12.46 -1.88
C GLN A 128 9.58 -12.89 -2.62
N SER A 129 8.43 -12.30 -2.27
CA SER A 129 7.15 -12.63 -2.90
C SER A 129 6.99 -11.94 -4.26
N SER A 130 6.14 -12.52 -5.10
CA SER A 130 5.82 -12.07 -6.45
C SER A 130 4.30 -12.05 -6.68
N ILE A 131 3.86 -11.65 -7.85
CA ILE A 131 2.43 -11.72 -8.25
C ILE A 131 1.87 -13.15 -8.22
N LYS A 132 2.73 -14.19 -8.30
CA LYS A 132 2.32 -15.58 -8.28
C LYS A 132 1.87 -16.03 -6.89
N ASP A 133 2.41 -15.41 -5.85
CA ASP A 133 2.14 -15.75 -4.45
C ASP A 133 0.78 -15.23 -3.95
N TYR A 134 0.07 -14.45 -4.79
CA TYR A 134 -1.25 -13.93 -4.43
C TYR A 134 -2.25 -15.02 -4.04
N ASN A 135 -2.27 -16.14 -4.77
CA ASN A 135 -3.22 -17.21 -4.49
C ASN A 135 -2.92 -17.89 -3.14
N ASP A 136 -1.64 -18.03 -2.78
CA ASP A 136 -1.20 -18.63 -1.51
C ASP A 136 -1.34 -17.68 -0.33
N PHE A 137 -1.39 -16.37 -0.58
CA PHE A 137 -1.64 -15.37 0.45
C PHE A 137 -3.04 -15.52 1.08
N ASN A 138 -4.06 -15.81 0.28
CA ASN A 138 -5.40 -16.28 0.63
C ASN A 138 -6.05 -15.65 1.87
N VAL A 139 -6.10 -14.32 1.95
CA VAL A 139 -6.80 -13.58 3.00
C VAL A 139 -8.16 -13.12 2.47
N ALA A 140 -9.24 -13.54 3.13
CA ALA A 140 -10.60 -13.18 2.73
C ALA A 140 -10.80 -11.66 2.68
N GLY A 141 -11.27 -11.17 1.53
CA GLY A 141 -11.49 -9.73 1.27
C GLY A 141 -10.27 -8.97 0.76
N ILE A 142 -9.07 -9.55 0.78
CA ILE A 142 -7.87 -8.97 0.19
C ILE A 142 -7.78 -9.38 -1.28
N GLY A 143 -8.13 -8.45 -2.19
CA GLY A 143 -7.95 -8.64 -3.62
C GLY A 143 -6.50 -8.43 -4.07
N PHE A 144 -6.23 -8.76 -5.34
CA PHE A 144 -4.89 -8.67 -5.94
C PHE A 144 -4.28 -7.26 -5.81
N THR A 145 -5.05 -6.21 -6.05
CA THR A 145 -4.60 -4.81 -5.90
C THR A 145 -4.16 -4.51 -4.47
N THR A 146 -4.90 -4.99 -3.46
CA THR A 146 -4.55 -4.80 -2.04
C THR A 146 -3.34 -5.64 -1.66
N PHE A 147 -3.22 -6.87 -2.17
CA PHE A 147 -2.03 -7.71 -1.99
C PHE A 147 -0.76 -6.99 -2.48
N GLN A 148 -0.79 -6.41 -3.69
CA GLN A 148 0.33 -5.63 -4.21
C GLN A 148 0.61 -4.39 -3.36
N TYR A 149 -0.43 -3.73 -2.87
CA TYR A 149 -0.27 -2.60 -1.96
C TYR A 149 0.38 -2.99 -0.63
N ILE A 150 0.00 -4.12 -0.05
CA ILE A 150 0.65 -4.69 1.14
C ILE A 150 2.14 -4.91 0.89
N ARG A 151 2.51 -5.52 -0.23
CA ARG A 151 3.92 -5.73 -0.59
C ARG A 151 4.66 -4.39 -0.69
N MET A 152 4.05 -3.39 -1.30
CA MET A 152 4.61 -2.04 -1.41
C MET A 152 4.77 -1.34 -0.05
N LEU A 153 3.76 -1.44 0.84
CA LEU A 153 3.83 -0.92 2.21
C LEU A 153 4.95 -1.58 3.04
N LEU A 154 5.28 -2.83 2.74
CA LEU A 154 6.37 -3.58 3.35
C LEU A 154 7.73 -3.37 2.65
N GLY A 155 7.80 -2.50 1.64
CA GLY A 155 9.04 -2.09 1.00
C GLY A 155 9.44 -2.92 -0.22
N ALA A 156 8.58 -3.80 -0.75
CA ALA A 156 8.84 -4.44 -2.03
C ALA A 156 8.84 -3.39 -3.16
N ASN A 157 9.79 -3.53 -4.08
CA ASN A 157 9.86 -2.67 -5.26
C ASN A 157 8.84 -3.11 -6.31
N THR A 158 7.58 -2.76 -6.10
CA THR A 158 6.42 -3.16 -6.90
C THR A 158 5.43 -2.00 -7.05
N VAL A 159 4.36 -2.20 -7.79
CA VAL A 159 3.32 -1.22 -8.08
C VAL A 159 1.95 -1.69 -7.59
N LYS A 160 1.16 -0.76 -7.05
CA LYS A 160 -0.26 -0.97 -6.76
C LYS A 160 -1.09 -0.73 -8.04
N PRO A 161 -1.69 -1.77 -8.64
CA PRO A 161 -2.49 -1.60 -9.87
C PRO A 161 -3.88 -1.05 -9.55
N ASP A 162 -3.94 0.14 -8.95
CA ASP A 162 -5.19 0.82 -8.69
C ASP A 162 -5.80 1.44 -9.97
N VAL A 163 -6.91 2.15 -9.82
CA VAL A 163 -7.62 2.75 -10.95
C VAL A 163 -6.75 3.77 -11.69
N HIS A 164 -5.94 4.55 -10.98
CA HIS A 164 -5.10 5.59 -11.57
C HIS A 164 -3.98 4.99 -12.41
N ILE A 165 -3.23 4.04 -11.85
CA ILE A 165 -2.15 3.35 -12.56
C ILE A 165 -2.67 2.57 -13.76
N LYS A 166 -3.76 1.81 -13.60
CA LYS A 166 -4.35 1.05 -14.72
C LYS A 166 -4.88 1.94 -15.83
N ASN A 167 -5.52 3.05 -15.50
CA ASN A 167 -6.01 4.00 -16.50
C ASN A 167 -4.84 4.62 -17.26
N LYS A 168 -3.77 5.03 -16.57
CA LYS A 168 -2.58 5.58 -17.22
C LYS A 168 -1.93 4.56 -18.16
N ILE A 169 -1.70 3.33 -17.70
CA ILE A 169 -1.15 2.29 -18.57
C ILE A 169 -2.09 2.01 -19.76
N SER A 170 -3.41 1.93 -19.52
CA SER A 170 -4.40 1.70 -20.58
C SER A 170 -4.42 2.82 -21.64
N GLU A 171 -4.26 4.07 -21.21
CA GLU A 171 -4.10 5.24 -22.09
C GLU A 171 -2.85 5.11 -22.96
N ILE A 172 -1.70 4.81 -22.37
CA ILE A 172 -0.42 4.68 -23.05
C ILE A 172 -0.45 3.57 -24.12
N VAL A 173 -0.98 2.39 -23.75
CA VAL A 173 -1.03 1.23 -24.65
C VAL A 173 -2.25 1.20 -25.59
N GLY A 174 -3.15 2.19 -25.49
CA GLY A 174 -4.34 2.33 -26.32
C GLY A 174 -5.42 1.27 -26.10
N ARG A 175 -5.41 0.58 -24.95
CA ARG A 175 -6.41 -0.45 -24.61
C ARG A 175 -6.50 -0.73 -23.11
N LYS A 176 -7.66 -1.22 -22.67
CA LYS A 176 -7.84 -1.66 -21.28
C LYS A 176 -6.90 -2.80 -20.91
N VAL A 177 -6.24 -2.67 -19.76
CA VAL A 177 -5.36 -3.69 -19.17
C VAL A 177 -5.98 -4.25 -17.87
N ASN A 178 -5.66 -5.51 -17.56
CA ASN A 178 -6.00 -6.10 -16.25
C ASN A 178 -4.88 -5.87 -15.24
N ASP A 179 -5.18 -6.11 -13.95
CA ASP A 179 -4.30 -5.80 -12.84
C ASP A 179 -2.94 -6.51 -12.93
N LYS A 180 -2.93 -7.83 -13.24
CA LYS A 180 -1.71 -8.61 -13.32
C LYS A 180 -0.82 -8.14 -14.48
N TYR A 181 -1.42 -7.91 -15.64
CA TYR A 181 -0.69 -7.42 -16.80
C TYR A 181 -0.11 -6.02 -16.56
N ALA A 182 -0.87 -5.15 -15.89
CA ALA A 182 -0.39 -3.82 -15.54
C ALA A 182 0.85 -3.87 -14.63
N VAL A 183 0.83 -4.72 -13.60
CA VAL A 183 1.99 -4.92 -12.71
C VAL A 183 3.19 -5.44 -13.49
N GLU A 184 3.01 -6.54 -14.24
CA GLU A 184 4.10 -7.15 -15.01
C GLU A 184 4.75 -6.17 -16.00
N LEU A 185 3.91 -5.43 -16.76
CA LEU A 185 4.39 -4.49 -17.75
C LEU A 185 5.17 -3.34 -17.10
N PHE A 186 4.63 -2.80 -15.99
CA PHE A 186 5.21 -1.68 -15.28
C PHE A 186 6.54 -2.05 -14.61
N GLU A 187 6.58 -3.20 -13.93
CA GLU A 187 7.82 -3.70 -13.31
C GLU A 187 8.92 -3.95 -14.35
N ILE A 188 8.59 -4.56 -15.51
CA ILE A 188 9.57 -4.79 -16.58
C ILE A 188 10.08 -3.45 -17.12
N ALA A 189 9.18 -2.50 -17.42
CA ALA A 189 9.57 -1.20 -17.96
C ALA A 189 10.49 -0.42 -17.01
N CYS A 190 10.14 -0.36 -15.72
CA CYS A 190 10.97 0.30 -14.72
C CYS A 190 12.34 -0.39 -14.56
N ASN A 191 12.37 -1.72 -14.50
CA ASN A 191 13.62 -2.48 -14.36
C ASN A 191 14.56 -2.28 -15.54
N GLU A 192 14.05 -2.29 -16.77
CA GLU A 192 14.87 -2.03 -17.98
C GLU A 192 15.41 -0.59 -18.02
N LEU A 193 14.67 0.38 -17.49
CA LEU A 193 15.08 1.76 -17.36
C LEU A 193 15.90 2.06 -16.09
N LYS A 194 16.12 1.05 -15.23
CA LYS A 194 16.78 1.20 -13.92
C LYS A 194 16.11 2.20 -12.98
N LEU A 195 14.78 2.28 -13.06
CA LEU A 195 13.94 3.14 -12.23
C LEU A 195 13.41 2.37 -11.01
N ASN A 196 13.26 3.07 -9.89
CA ASN A 196 12.54 2.50 -8.74
C ASN A 196 11.03 2.45 -9.04
N VAL A 197 10.44 1.25 -9.03
CA VAL A 197 9.04 1.03 -9.40
C VAL A 197 8.10 1.82 -8.53
N ALA A 198 8.34 1.81 -7.22
CA ALA A 198 7.45 2.45 -6.26
C ALA A 198 7.56 3.98 -6.28
N ASP A 199 8.71 4.55 -6.65
CA ASP A 199 8.87 6.01 -6.81
C ASP A 199 8.12 6.48 -8.07
N VAL A 200 8.25 5.73 -9.16
CA VAL A 200 7.50 6.01 -10.41
C VAL A 200 6.00 5.87 -10.19
N GLU A 201 5.56 4.82 -9.48
CA GLU A 201 4.15 4.63 -9.11
C GLU A 201 3.62 5.82 -8.33
N HIS A 202 4.32 6.24 -7.29
CA HIS A 202 3.92 7.38 -6.46
C HIS A 202 3.82 8.67 -7.28
N TYR A 203 4.77 8.93 -8.17
CA TYR A 203 4.74 10.08 -9.07
C TYR A 203 3.48 10.09 -9.95
N ILE A 204 3.20 8.97 -10.62
CA ILE A 204 2.03 8.85 -11.48
C ILE A 204 0.74 8.98 -10.66
N TRP A 205 0.67 8.29 -9.52
CA TRP A 205 -0.49 8.35 -8.64
C TRP A 205 -0.76 9.78 -8.16
N LYS A 206 0.26 10.51 -7.72
CA LYS A 206 0.15 11.91 -7.27
C LYS A 206 -0.35 12.83 -8.39
N LYS A 207 0.12 12.61 -9.62
CA LYS A 207 -0.27 13.37 -10.81
C LYS A 207 -1.72 13.08 -11.24
N GLU A 208 -2.13 11.82 -11.23
CA GLU A 208 -3.45 11.38 -11.68
C GLU A 208 -4.54 11.55 -10.61
N ALA A 209 -4.20 11.43 -9.33
CA ALA A 209 -5.14 11.61 -8.21
C ALA A 209 -5.59 13.05 -7.97
N LYS A 210 -5.46 13.94 -8.90
CA LYS A 210 -5.75 15.40 -9.04
C LYS A 210 -6.68 16.11 -8.01
N ASN A 211 -7.04 15.51 -6.88
CA ASN A 211 -8.08 16.00 -5.98
C ASN A 211 -7.72 16.10 -4.51
N SER A 212 -6.47 16.10 -4.16
CA SER A 212 -6.09 16.53 -2.82
C SER A 212 -5.87 18.05 -2.85
N LYS A 213 -6.90 18.82 -2.52
CA LYS A 213 -6.67 20.18 -2.07
C LYS A 213 -5.64 20.11 -0.94
N ASN A 214 -4.42 20.59 -1.21
CA ASN A 214 -3.44 21.15 -0.28
C ASN A 214 -3.22 20.51 1.11
N PHE A 215 -3.46 19.22 1.29
CA PHE A 215 -3.05 18.50 2.46
C PHE A 215 -1.83 17.65 2.12
N ASN A 216 -0.65 18.21 2.31
CA ASN A 216 0.57 17.44 2.33
C ASN A 216 0.74 16.89 3.74
N MET A 217 0.59 15.59 3.90
CA MET A 217 0.94 14.89 5.12
C MET A 217 2.21 14.08 4.88
N ILE A 218 3.17 14.22 5.76
CA ILE A 218 4.37 13.38 5.77
C ILE A 218 4.34 12.45 6.97
N TRP A 219 4.90 11.26 6.79
CA TRP A 219 5.18 10.34 7.87
C TRP A 219 6.53 10.71 8.49
N LYS A 220 6.55 11.18 9.73
CA LYS A 220 7.76 11.56 10.45
C LYS A 220 7.62 11.17 11.93
N ASN A 221 8.69 10.60 12.49
CA ASN A 221 8.72 10.16 13.89
C ASN A 221 7.53 9.26 14.27
N ASN A 222 7.21 8.30 13.41
CA ASN A 222 6.11 7.34 13.57
C ASN A 222 4.71 7.98 13.67
N GLN A 223 4.52 9.16 13.09
CA GLN A 223 3.24 9.88 13.05
C GLN A 223 3.03 10.59 11.70
N TRP A 224 1.78 10.72 11.28
CA TRP A 224 1.39 11.58 10.17
C TRP A 224 1.36 13.03 10.63
N ILE A 225 2.19 13.87 10.00
CA ILE A 225 2.29 15.30 10.30
C ILE A 225 1.75 16.06 9.10
N GLU A 226 0.82 16.99 9.34
CA GLU A 226 0.34 17.93 8.33
C GLU A 226 1.41 18.97 8.04
N ILE A 227 1.80 19.11 6.76
CA ILE A 227 2.68 20.18 6.31
C ILE A 227 1.80 21.22 5.63
N TRP A 228 1.73 22.39 6.23
CA TRP A 228 1.17 23.58 5.57
C TRP A 228 2.18 24.08 4.56
N ASN A 229 1.88 23.98 3.27
CA ASN A 229 2.66 24.69 2.27
C ASN A 229 2.24 26.15 2.29
N ASP A 230 3.05 26.99 2.93
CA ASP A 230 2.98 28.46 2.81
C ASP A 230 3.50 28.91 1.43
N TYR A 231 2.92 28.36 0.36
CA TYR A 231 3.12 28.89 -0.99
C TYR A 231 1.79 29.37 -1.54
N ASN A 232 1.49 30.64 -1.24
CA ASN A 232 0.63 31.47 -2.06
C ASN A 232 1.47 32.19 -3.12
#